data_76043221b585cd3858406dee5ce45bb6
#
_entry.id   76043221b585cd3858406dee5ce45bb6
#
_cell.length_a   1.000
_cell.length_b   1.000
_cell.length_c   1.000
_cell.angle_alpha   90.00
_cell.angle_beta   90.00
_cell.angle_gamma   90.00
#
_symmetry.space_group_name_H-M   'P 1'
#
loop_
_entity.id
_entity.type
_entity.pdbx_description
1 polymer ?
#
loop_
_entity_poly.entity_id
_entity_poly.type
_entity_poly.pdbx_seq_one_letter_code
_entity_poly.pdbx_strand_id
1 'polypeptide(L)'
;VRANLNYGHTFGHAIESVSNYTTFLHGEAIAIGMCAAGALAHELGLVDEHFVARQRGCFEAYGLPTYWPNLPVDAALDAMKRDKKVRAGTMKFIVATGMGSVVQRTDITEDQARRALEAVK
;
A
#
# COMPACT_ATOMS: atom_id res chain seq x y z
N VAL A 1 1.11 6.62 16.96
CA VAL A 1 0.55 7.80 16.28
C VAL A 1 1.20 8.00 14.92
N ARG A 2 2.53 7.98 14.87
CA ARG A 2 3.24 8.12 13.58
C ARG A 2 2.98 6.94 12.65
N ALA A 3 2.83 5.73 13.21
CA ALA A 3 2.53 4.55 12.40
C ALA A 3 1.19 4.68 11.69
N ASN A 4 0.18 5.24 12.37
CA ASN A 4 -1.13 5.47 11.75
C ASN A 4 -1.04 6.46 10.60
N LEU A 5 -0.21 7.51 10.74
CA LEU A 5 -0.04 8.53 9.70
C LEU A 5 0.70 7.98 8.48
N ASN A 6 1.49 6.93 8.66
CA ASN A 6 2.29 6.33 7.59
C ASN A 6 1.64 5.10 6.96
N TYR A 7 0.41 4.75 7.38
CA TYR A 7 -0.28 3.60 6.82
C TYR A 7 -0.45 3.78 5.30
N GLY A 8 -0.03 2.77 4.57
CA GLY A 8 -0.12 2.78 3.10
C GLY A 8 0.91 3.63 2.39
N HIS A 9 1.77 4.37 3.10
CA HIS A 9 2.73 5.29 2.47
C HIS A 9 3.81 4.58 1.67
N THR A 10 4.25 3.40 2.10
CA THR A 10 5.27 2.66 1.36
C THR A 10 4.78 2.32 -0.04
N PHE A 11 3.56 1.79 -0.16
CA PHE A 11 2.96 1.50 -1.45
C PHE A 11 2.55 2.79 -2.17
N GLY A 12 2.00 3.75 -1.43
CA GLY A 12 1.55 5.01 -2.00
C GLY A 12 2.67 5.80 -2.66
N HIS A 13 3.83 5.88 -2.01
CA HIS A 13 4.99 6.56 -2.57
C HIS A 13 5.49 5.86 -3.84
N ALA A 14 5.47 4.52 -3.86
CA ALA A 14 5.85 3.77 -5.05
C ALA A 14 4.88 4.05 -6.20
N ILE A 15 3.59 4.09 -5.90
CA ILE A 15 2.56 4.38 -6.91
C ILE A 15 2.73 5.79 -7.48
N GLU A 16 2.97 6.77 -6.61
CA GLU A 16 3.24 8.14 -7.06
C GLU A 16 4.46 8.20 -7.96
N SER A 17 5.54 7.52 -7.57
CA SER A 17 6.79 7.52 -8.31
C SER A 17 6.61 6.96 -9.72
N VAL A 18 5.91 5.83 -9.87
CA VAL A 18 5.73 5.22 -11.19
C VAL A 18 4.69 5.93 -12.03
N SER A 19 3.85 6.78 -11.42
CA SER A 19 2.93 7.63 -12.16
C SER A 19 3.54 8.98 -12.52
N ASN A 20 4.81 9.21 -12.14
CA ASN A 20 5.54 10.47 -12.29
C ASN A 20 4.82 11.64 -11.62
N TYR A 21 4.07 11.36 -10.56
CA TYR A 21 3.34 12.35 -9.78
C TYR A 21 2.32 13.15 -10.60
N THR A 22 1.89 12.61 -11.75
CA THR A 22 0.98 13.31 -12.66
C THR A 22 -0.37 12.60 -12.84
N THR A 23 -0.40 11.27 -12.73
CA THR A 23 -1.63 10.50 -12.94
C THR A 23 -2.60 10.65 -11.78
N PHE A 24 -2.07 10.67 -10.56
CA PHE A 24 -2.88 10.74 -9.36
C PHE A 24 -2.44 11.89 -8.47
N LEU A 25 -3.39 12.50 -7.79
CA LEU A 25 -3.09 13.38 -6.67
C LEU A 25 -2.53 12.54 -5.53
N HIS A 26 -1.77 13.17 -4.63
CA HIS A 26 -1.14 12.46 -3.51
C HIS A 26 -2.15 11.62 -2.71
N GLY A 27 -3.31 12.21 -2.36
CA GLY A 27 -4.34 11.49 -1.60
C GLY A 27 -4.91 10.31 -2.35
N GLU A 28 -5.00 10.39 -3.69
CA GLU A 28 -5.47 9.29 -4.52
C GLU A 28 -4.47 8.14 -4.53
N ALA A 29 -3.19 8.45 -4.68
CA ALA A 29 -2.13 7.43 -4.66
C ALA A 29 -2.07 6.75 -3.29
N ILE A 30 -2.24 7.51 -2.21
CA ILE A 30 -2.26 6.97 -0.86
C ILE A 30 -3.47 6.03 -0.67
N ALA A 31 -4.63 6.38 -1.21
CA ALA A 31 -5.81 5.50 -1.11
C ALA A 31 -5.54 4.14 -1.78
N ILE A 32 -4.96 4.15 -2.98
CA ILE A 32 -4.57 2.90 -3.66
C ILE A 32 -3.52 2.16 -2.81
N GLY A 33 -2.55 2.89 -2.25
CA GLY A 33 -1.51 2.32 -1.40
C GLY A 33 -2.09 1.68 -0.15
N MET A 34 -3.09 2.28 0.46
CA MET A 34 -3.77 1.70 1.63
C MET A 34 -4.52 0.43 1.26
N CYS A 35 -5.11 0.37 0.07
CA CYS A 35 -5.74 -0.86 -0.41
C CYS A 35 -4.71 -1.97 -0.61
N ALA A 36 -3.53 -1.65 -1.14
CA ALA A 36 -2.44 -2.61 -1.26
C ALA A 36 -1.98 -3.10 0.12
N ALA A 37 -1.84 -2.17 1.08
CA ALA A 37 -1.46 -2.53 2.45
C ALA A 37 -2.52 -3.40 3.11
N GLY A 38 -3.80 -3.15 2.83
CA GLY A 38 -4.90 -4.00 3.31
C GLY A 38 -4.82 -5.41 2.75
N ALA A 39 -4.51 -5.55 1.46
CA ALA A 39 -4.33 -6.86 0.84
C ALA A 39 -3.15 -7.60 1.46
N LEU A 40 -2.06 -6.90 1.75
CA LEU A 40 -0.90 -7.48 2.42
C LEU A 40 -1.28 -7.97 3.83
N ALA A 41 -2.01 -7.15 4.58
CA ALA A 41 -2.47 -7.53 5.93
C ALA A 41 -3.34 -8.78 5.88
N HIS A 42 -4.20 -8.90 4.87
CA HIS A 42 -5.03 -10.08 4.69
C HIS A 42 -4.18 -11.32 4.41
N GLU A 43 -3.18 -11.20 3.56
CA GLU A 43 -2.28 -12.31 3.25
C GLU A 43 -1.50 -12.75 4.49
N LEU A 44 -1.14 -11.81 5.36
CA LEU A 44 -0.44 -12.11 6.61
C LEU A 44 -1.35 -12.66 7.71
N GLY A 45 -2.66 -12.71 7.46
CA GLY A 45 -3.62 -13.20 8.43
C GLY A 45 -3.96 -12.21 9.54
N LEU A 46 -3.63 -10.93 9.36
CA LEU A 46 -3.86 -9.89 10.37
C LEU A 46 -5.27 -9.32 10.31
N VAL A 47 -5.89 -9.35 9.15
CA VAL A 47 -7.27 -8.90 8.95
C VAL A 47 -7.99 -9.90 8.05
N ASP A 48 -9.32 -9.88 8.09
CA ASP A 48 -10.10 -10.76 7.24
C ASP A 48 -10.52 -10.07 5.93
N GLU A 49 -11.15 -10.83 5.06
CA GLU A 49 -11.61 -10.33 3.77
C GLU A 49 -12.64 -9.21 3.92
N HIS A 50 -13.45 -9.27 4.96
CA HIS A 50 -14.45 -8.26 5.25
C HIS A 50 -13.82 -6.89 5.52
N PHE A 51 -12.70 -6.87 6.25
CA PHE A 51 -11.94 -5.63 6.48
C PHE A 51 -11.49 -5.02 5.17
N VAL A 52 -10.92 -5.83 4.28
CA VAL A 52 -10.42 -5.36 2.98
C VAL A 52 -11.55 -4.75 2.16
N ALA A 53 -12.71 -5.43 2.12
CA ALA A 53 -13.88 -4.95 1.39
C ALA A 53 -14.41 -3.64 1.96
N ARG A 54 -14.48 -3.52 3.28
CA ARG A 54 -14.96 -2.30 3.95
C ARG A 54 -14.04 -1.12 3.67
N GLN A 55 -12.73 -1.33 3.75
CA GLN A 55 -11.77 -0.27 3.49
C GLN A 55 -11.92 0.25 2.05
N ARG A 56 -11.99 -0.67 1.10
CA ARG A 56 -12.15 -0.31 -0.32
C ARG A 56 -13.45 0.44 -0.55
N GLY A 57 -14.55 -0.07 0.01
CA GLY A 57 -15.86 0.56 -0.13
C GLY A 57 -15.89 1.96 0.46
N CYS A 58 -15.20 2.17 1.58
CA CYS A 58 -15.11 3.48 2.22
C CYS A 58 -14.43 4.49 1.28
N PHE A 59 -13.30 4.14 0.68
CA PHE A 59 -12.61 5.03 -0.25
C PHE A 59 -13.45 5.32 -1.48
N GLU A 60 -14.12 4.30 -2.03
CA GLU A 60 -14.97 4.47 -3.21
C GLU A 60 -16.15 5.40 -2.91
N ALA A 61 -16.70 5.33 -1.69
CA ALA A 61 -17.77 6.21 -1.27
C ALA A 61 -17.35 7.68 -1.25
N TYR A 62 -16.06 7.95 -1.03
CA TYR A 62 -15.52 9.31 -1.08
C TYR A 62 -14.98 9.69 -2.46
N GLY A 63 -15.20 8.84 -3.47
CA GLY A 63 -14.74 9.12 -4.83
C GLY A 63 -13.25 8.92 -5.04
N LEU A 64 -12.58 8.20 -4.14
CA LEU A 64 -11.15 7.92 -4.27
C LEU A 64 -10.93 6.64 -5.07
N PRO A 65 -9.85 6.58 -5.88
CA PRO A 65 -9.54 5.37 -6.61
C PRO A 65 -9.03 4.28 -5.66
N THR A 66 -9.39 3.04 -5.95
CA THR A 66 -8.93 1.88 -5.17
C THR A 66 -8.20 0.87 -6.05
N TYR A 67 -8.18 1.09 -7.35
CA TYR A 67 -7.50 0.26 -8.34
C TYR A 67 -6.77 1.12 -9.35
N TRP A 68 -5.69 0.59 -9.88
CA TRP A 68 -5.01 1.15 -11.04
C TRP A 68 -4.75 0.02 -12.04
N PRO A 69 -5.65 -0.21 -13.03
CA PRO A 69 -5.52 -1.34 -13.96
C PRO A 69 -4.20 -1.40 -14.72
N ASN A 70 -3.59 -0.26 -14.97
CA ASN A 70 -2.32 -0.19 -15.69
C ASN A 70 -1.10 -0.07 -14.78
N LEU A 71 -1.24 -0.41 -13.51
CA LEU A 71 -0.14 -0.32 -12.54
C LEU A 71 1.07 -1.14 -13.02
N PRO A 72 2.22 -0.48 -13.22
CA PRO A 72 3.44 -1.21 -13.57
C PRO A 72 4.08 -1.80 -12.31
N VAL A 73 3.68 -3.02 -11.98
CA VAL A 73 4.05 -3.68 -10.72
C VAL A 73 5.57 -3.77 -10.53
N ASP A 74 6.30 -4.16 -11.58
CA ASP A 74 7.75 -4.30 -11.48
C ASP A 74 8.43 -2.95 -11.22
N ALA A 75 7.98 -1.90 -11.90
CA ALA A 75 8.51 -0.56 -11.69
C ALA A 75 8.20 -0.05 -10.28
N ALA A 76 7.01 -0.35 -9.76
CA ALA A 76 6.64 0.01 -8.40
C ALA A 76 7.52 -0.70 -7.39
N LEU A 77 7.80 -1.99 -7.59
CA LEU A 77 8.71 -2.74 -6.72
C LEU A 77 10.11 -2.16 -6.75
N ASP A 78 10.60 -1.78 -7.93
CA ASP A 78 11.91 -1.14 -8.06
C ASP A 78 11.97 0.19 -7.33
N ALA A 79 10.89 0.98 -7.38
CA ALA A 79 10.80 2.23 -6.65
C ALA A 79 10.88 1.99 -5.14
N MET A 80 10.21 0.94 -4.64
CA MET A 80 10.28 0.56 -3.24
C MET A 80 11.68 0.15 -2.81
N LYS A 81 12.38 -0.59 -3.67
CA LYS A 81 13.76 -1.00 -3.40
C LYS A 81 14.73 0.19 -3.36
N ARG A 82 14.55 1.15 -4.25
CA ARG A 82 15.35 2.37 -4.25
C ARG A 82 15.14 3.18 -2.97
N ASP A 83 13.90 3.28 -2.51
CA ASP A 83 13.57 3.97 -1.27
C ASP A 83 14.25 3.30 -0.08
N LYS A 84 14.27 1.96 -0.06
CA LYS A 84 14.96 1.19 0.97
C LYS A 84 16.45 1.52 0.99
N LYS A 85 17.10 1.61 -0.16
CA LYS A 85 18.52 1.93 -0.27
C LYS A 85 18.83 3.34 0.24
N VAL A 86 17.99 4.31 -0.14
CA VAL A 86 18.15 5.70 0.29
C VAL A 86 18.09 5.80 1.82
N ARG A 87 17.20 5.04 2.43
CA ARG A 87 17.02 5.05 3.89
C ARG A 87 18.02 4.16 4.60
N ALA A 88 18.92 3.49 3.87
CA ALA A 88 19.98 2.64 4.39
C ALA A 88 19.48 1.61 5.39
N GLY A 89 18.33 1.00 5.11
CA GLY A 89 17.74 0.08 6.06
C GLY A 89 16.75 -0.87 5.47
N THR A 90 16.03 -1.54 6.35
CA THR A 90 14.99 -2.49 6.00
C THR A 90 13.75 -1.75 5.55
N MET A 91 13.08 -2.26 4.52
CA MET A 91 11.79 -1.75 4.08
C MET A 91 10.77 -1.91 5.20
N LYS A 92 10.08 -0.82 5.54
CA LYS A 92 9.09 -0.80 6.62
C LYS A 92 7.70 -0.71 6.04
N PHE A 93 6.83 -1.62 6.47
CA PHE A 93 5.43 -1.62 6.07
C PHE A 93 4.56 -1.38 7.30
N ILE A 94 3.68 -0.40 7.21
CA ILE A 94 2.68 -0.16 8.23
C ILE A 94 1.40 -0.81 7.73
N VAL A 95 0.96 -1.85 8.42
CA VAL A 95 -0.21 -2.64 7.99
C VAL A 95 -1.26 -2.66 9.10
N ALA A 96 -2.52 -2.77 8.69
CA ALA A 96 -3.63 -2.81 9.63
C ALA A 96 -3.73 -4.18 10.29
N THR A 97 -4.11 -4.18 11.57
CA THR A 97 -4.48 -5.38 12.31
C THR A 97 -5.98 -5.40 12.62
N GLY A 98 -6.69 -4.36 12.17
CA GLY A 98 -8.12 -4.18 12.37
C GLY A 98 -8.45 -2.71 12.24
N MET A 99 -9.70 -2.35 12.48
CA MET A 99 -10.12 -0.95 12.43
C MET A 99 -9.45 -0.19 13.58
N GLY A 100 -8.70 0.85 13.20
CA GLY A 100 -8.04 1.72 14.18
C GLY A 100 -6.74 1.19 14.75
N SER A 101 -6.24 0.05 14.25
CA SER A 101 -4.99 -0.54 14.74
C SER A 101 -4.04 -0.84 13.59
N VAL A 102 -2.76 -0.53 13.78
CA VAL A 102 -1.73 -0.84 12.78
C VAL A 102 -0.49 -1.39 13.48
N VAL A 103 0.32 -2.13 12.73
CA VAL A 103 1.64 -2.60 13.19
C VAL A 103 2.67 -2.32 12.12
N GLN A 104 3.92 -2.18 12.53
CA GLN A 104 5.04 -2.04 11.61
C GLN A 104 5.66 -3.41 11.38
N ARG A 105 5.84 -3.79 10.11
CA ARG A 105 6.44 -5.06 9.73
C ARG A 105 7.66 -4.79 8.85
N THR A 106 8.74 -5.51 9.12
CA THR A 106 9.98 -5.39 8.36
C THR A 106 10.37 -6.71 7.71
N ASP A 107 9.56 -7.75 7.90
CA ASP A 107 9.80 -9.10 7.41
C ASP A 107 9.03 -9.43 6.12
N ILE A 108 8.60 -8.40 5.39
CA ILE A 108 7.80 -8.57 4.17
C ILE A 108 8.74 -8.90 3.02
N THR A 109 8.44 -9.99 2.32
CA THR A 109 9.21 -10.42 1.16
C THR A 109 8.80 -9.64 -0.09
N GLU A 110 9.67 -9.67 -1.11
CA GLU A 110 9.36 -9.07 -2.40
C GLU A 110 8.11 -9.68 -3.02
N ASP A 111 7.94 -11.01 -2.89
CA ASP A 111 6.77 -11.69 -3.43
C ASP A 111 5.49 -11.24 -2.74
N GLN A 112 5.53 -11.02 -1.42
CA GLN A 112 4.37 -10.51 -0.68
C GLN A 112 4.02 -9.10 -1.13
N ALA A 113 5.01 -8.24 -1.31
CA ALA A 113 4.79 -6.88 -1.79
C ALA A 113 4.24 -6.89 -3.22
N ARG A 114 4.74 -7.78 -4.08
CA ARG A 114 4.24 -7.93 -5.45
C ARG A 114 2.77 -8.31 -5.46
N ARG A 115 2.39 -9.29 -4.66
CA ARG A 115 0.98 -9.73 -4.58
C ARG A 115 0.07 -8.61 -4.08
N ALA A 116 0.56 -7.81 -3.13
CA ALA A 116 -0.22 -6.67 -2.64
C ALA A 116 -0.46 -5.64 -3.76
N LEU A 117 0.56 -5.34 -4.56
CA LEU A 117 0.42 -4.43 -5.69
C LEU A 117 -0.50 -5.01 -6.77
N GLU A 118 -0.40 -6.30 -7.02
CA GLU A 118 -1.27 -6.97 -7.99
C GLU A 118 -2.74 -6.94 -7.56
N ALA A 119 -2.99 -6.89 -6.26
CA ALA A 119 -4.35 -6.84 -5.73
C ALA A 119 -5.07 -5.51 -6.04
N VAL A 120 -4.32 -4.45 -6.36
CA VAL A 120 -4.88 -3.14 -6.71
C VAL A 120 -4.70 -2.80 -8.19
N LYS A 121 -4.26 -3.76 -8.96
CA LYS A 121 -4.10 -3.62 -10.40
C LYS A 121 -5.36 -3.98 -11.18
#